data_ee88b75247718ad0623568b823b7ccca
#
_entry.id   ee88b75247718ad0623568b823b7ccca
#
_cell.length_a   1.000
_cell.length_b   1.000
_cell.length_c   1.000
_cell.angle_alpha   90.00
_cell.angle_beta   90.00
_cell.angle_gamma   90.00
#
_symmetry.space_group_name_H-M   'P 1'
#
loop_
_entity.id
_entity.type
_entity.pdbx_description
1 polymer ?
#
loop_
_entity_poly.entity_id
_entity_poly.type
_entity_poly.pdbx_seq_one_letter_code
_entity_poly.pdbx_strand_id
1 'polypeptide(L)'
;MDISRSVDNSLDITVEFLKELIKIDTQQGKPISQCPFGVGPKKALEKTLDYCASLGFNVKNIDNYIGYAEIGEGEELIGIPMHLYIVPPGDGWSVDPFSGTVIDNIIYGRGAIDNKGAVSMLIHVLKNIEDTYPIINKRIRLIFGTNEETGMECIKYYLDKGEEIPSMGFTPDAMYPVVNGEKGRVHIKIEKDIKIDKSKPYIIARGGTKENVVPSNCTAKIINGIISEFTTKGVASHAGNPEKGENAISKMLIKIVEDNIDFQYREDIELLSKYLCSDYYGDALGINQYDDVFKNTTLNLGILEVNEEKIICELDIRHGKNIDLNNILDRFKKVFCNDWNIKIISHKDLHYVDESNLVLKKLLEAYEEVTDEKGYTIAMGGGTYASWFKDMVAFGPKFLTYKTGGHGADERVPIEHIRKNMEIYTLALIKLLEL
;
A
#
# COMPACT_ATOMS: atom_id res chain seq x y z
N MET A 1 -11.04 -5.59 -33.06
CA MET A 1 -10.28 -4.37 -32.69
C MET A 1 -8.80 -4.61 -32.93
N ASP A 2 -8.09 -3.72 -33.60
CA ASP A 2 -6.62 -3.73 -33.63
C ASP A 2 -6.12 -2.96 -32.40
N ILE A 3 -5.78 -3.70 -31.35
CA ILE A 3 -5.43 -3.16 -30.02
C ILE A 3 -4.19 -2.28 -30.10
N SER A 4 -3.10 -2.77 -30.74
CA SER A 4 -1.85 -2.02 -30.84
C SER A 4 -2.03 -0.69 -31.55
N ARG A 5 -2.74 -0.68 -32.67
CA ARG A 5 -3.04 0.56 -33.39
C ARG A 5 -3.90 1.52 -32.59
N SER A 6 -4.90 1.02 -31.85
CA SER A 6 -5.77 1.85 -31.02
C SER A 6 -4.98 2.49 -29.88
N VAL A 7 -4.08 1.73 -29.25
CA VAL A 7 -3.18 2.22 -28.20
C VAL A 7 -2.20 3.26 -28.76
N ASP A 8 -1.57 3.00 -29.91
CA ASP A 8 -0.63 3.95 -30.54
C ASP A 8 -1.29 5.29 -30.82
N ASN A 9 -2.56 5.29 -31.26
CA ASN A 9 -3.32 6.52 -31.53
C ASN A 9 -3.62 7.36 -30.27
N SER A 10 -3.66 6.74 -29.09
CA SER A 10 -3.99 7.42 -27.83
C SER A 10 -2.80 7.59 -26.89
N LEU A 11 -1.62 7.06 -27.23
CA LEU A 11 -0.46 7.05 -26.35
C LEU A 11 0.00 8.46 -25.96
N ASP A 12 0.15 9.35 -26.95
CA ASP A 12 0.64 10.72 -26.69
C ASP A 12 -0.31 11.50 -25.78
N ILE A 13 -1.61 11.41 -26.00
CA ILE A 13 -2.60 12.09 -25.16
C ILE A 13 -2.64 11.48 -23.74
N THR A 14 -2.41 10.17 -23.60
CA THR A 14 -2.27 9.49 -22.30
C THR A 14 -1.08 10.04 -21.52
N VAL A 15 0.08 10.18 -22.18
CA VAL A 15 1.30 10.74 -21.59
C VAL A 15 1.09 12.20 -21.16
N GLU A 16 0.47 13.03 -22.02
CA GLU A 16 0.22 14.43 -21.67
C GLU A 16 -0.76 14.56 -20.49
N PHE A 17 -1.83 13.76 -20.46
CA PHE A 17 -2.76 13.78 -19.33
C PHE A 17 -2.09 13.31 -18.02
N LEU A 18 -1.23 12.28 -18.07
CA LEU A 18 -0.42 11.85 -16.92
C LEU A 18 0.45 13.01 -16.41
N LYS A 19 1.17 13.71 -17.28
CA LYS A 19 2.00 14.87 -16.91
C LYS A 19 1.18 15.97 -16.24
N GLU A 20 -0.04 16.20 -16.70
CA GLU A 20 -0.95 17.16 -16.07
C GLU A 20 -1.42 16.72 -14.67
N LEU A 21 -1.64 15.41 -14.46
CA LEU A 21 -1.98 14.89 -13.13
C LEU A 21 -0.78 14.95 -12.18
N ILE A 22 0.45 14.65 -12.65
CA ILE A 22 1.67 14.72 -11.84
C ILE A 22 1.88 16.13 -11.29
N LYS A 23 1.59 17.18 -12.04
CA LYS A 23 1.73 18.59 -11.61
C LYS A 23 0.84 18.99 -10.44
N ILE A 24 -0.15 18.19 -10.11
CA ILE A 24 -1.01 18.43 -8.94
C ILE A 24 -0.44 17.69 -7.74
N ASP A 25 -0.01 18.42 -6.73
CA ASP A 25 0.35 17.82 -5.43
C ASP A 25 -0.93 17.33 -4.74
N THR A 26 -1.07 16.01 -4.64
CA THR A 26 -2.23 15.33 -4.08
C THR A 26 -1.93 14.63 -2.76
N GLN A 27 -0.89 15.06 -2.04
CA GLN A 27 -0.67 14.64 -0.67
C GLN A 27 -1.87 15.00 0.21
N GLN A 28 -2.12 14.21 1.24
CA GLN A 28 -3.18 14.51 2.21
C GLN A 28 -2.89 15.84 2.92
N GLY A 29 -3.80 16.76 2.77
CA GLY A 29 -3.83 18.04 3.48
C GLY A 29 -4.77 18.02 4.68
N LYS A 30 -4.83 19.13 5.40
CA LYS A 30 -5.83 19.29 6.46
C LYS A 30 -7.24 19.28 5.86
N PRO A 31 -8.18 18.53 6.46
CA PRO A 31 -9.58 18.61 6.07
C PRO A 31 -10.12 20.04 6.21
N ILE A 32 -10.73 20.54 5.16
CA ILE A 32 -11.48 21.81 5.14
C ILE A 32 -12.81 21.58 4.45
N SER A 33 -13.75 22.56 4.56
CA SER A 33 -15.05 22.43 3.91
C SER A 33 -14.95 22.01 2.45
N GLN A 34 -15.64 20.94 2.05
CA GLN A 34 -15.64 20.33 0.73
C GLN A 34 -14.28 19.77 0.23
N CYS A 35 -13.29 19.65 1.11
CA CYS A 35 -12.00 19.04 0.80
C CYS A 35 -11.63 18.07 1.93
N PRO A 36 -12.21 16.87 1.98
CA PRO A 36 -12.05 15.93 3.09
C PRO A 36 -10.59 15.51 3.32
N PHE A 37 -9.81 15.41 2.26
CA PHE A 37 -8.40 15.04 2.31
C PHE A 37 -7.46 16.17 1.83
N GLY A 38 -7.98 17.41 1.75
CA GLY A 38 -7.22 18.58 1.33
C GLY A 38 -7.53 19.05 -0.08
N VAL A 39 -6.98 20.20 -0.44
CA VAL A 39 -7.26 20.88 -1.72
C VAL A 39 -6.70 20.13 -2.91
N GLY A 40 -5.49 19.55 -2.78
CA GLY A 40 -4.81 18.85 -3.86
C GLY A 40 -5.58 17.63 -4.35
N PRO A 41 -5.96 16.67 -3.48
CA PRO A 41 -6.77 15.51 -3.85
C PRO A 41 -8.11 15.90 -4.50
N LYS A 42 -8.82 16.90 -3.96
CA LYS A 42 -10.03 17.44 -4.59
C LYS A 42 -9.78 17.96 -5.99
N LYS A 43 -8.76 18.81 -6.18
CA LYS A 43 -8.41 19.38 -7.49
C LYS A 43 -8.11 18.30 -8.53
N ALA A 44 -7.41 17.24 -8.14
CA ALA A 44 -7.11 16.14 -9.04
C ALA A 44 -8.37 15.35 -9.40
N LEU A 45 -9.27 15.11 -8.42
CA LEU A 45 -10.54 14.43 -8.67
C LEU A 45 -11.42 15.23 -9.63
N GLU A 46 -11.63 16.52 -9.38
CA GLU A 46 -12.41 17.40 -10.25
C GLU A 46 -11.84 17.42 -11.67
N LYS A 47 -10.51 17.63 -11.81
CA LYS A 47 -9.84 17.61 -13.13
C LYS A 47 -10.04 16.28 -13.86
N THR A 48 -9.94 15.16 -13.16
CA THR A 48 -10.10 13.82 -13.74
C THR A 48 -11.54 13.60 -14.20
N LEU A 49 -12.53 13.97 -13.39
CA LEU A 49 -13.94 13.83 -13.74
C LEU A 49 -14.34 14.76 -14.89
N ASP A 50 -13.88 16.02 -14.89
CA ASP A 50 -14.11 16.96 -15.98
C ASP A 50 -13.52 16.45 -17.31
N TYR A 51 -12.32 15.86 -17.26
CA TYR A 51 -11.69 15.25 -18.41
C TYR A 51 -12.51 14.06 -18.91
N CYS A 52 -12.93 13.15 -18.05
CA CYS A 52 -13.79 12.02 -18.42
C CYS A 52 -15.13 12.48 -19.02
N ALA A 53 -15.75 13.51 -18.43
CA ALA A 53 -16.99 14.10 -18.99
C ALA A 53 -16.77 14.69 -20.39
N SER A 54 -15.60 15.31 -20.64
CA SER A 54 -15.26 15.83 -21.98
C SER A 54 -15.08 14.74 -23.03
N LEU A 55 -14.77 13.50 -22.60
CA LEU A 55 -14.70 12.32 -23.46
C LEU A 55 -16.07 11.65 -23.70
N GLY A 56 -17.12 12.12 -23.03
CA GLY A 56 -18.49 11.61 -23.15
C GLY A 56 -18.89 10.60 -22.07
N PHE A 57 -18.05 10.31 -21.08
CA PHE A 57 -18.38 9.36 -20.02
C PHE A 57 -19.41 9.92 -19.03
N ASN A 58 -20.23 9.04 -18.45
CA ASN A 58 -21.09 9.38 -17.33
C ASN A 58 -20.25 9.54 -16.07
N VAL A 59 -20.23 10.70 -15.44
CA VAL A 59 -19.40 10.98 -14.28
C VAL A 59 -20.21 11.29 -13.03
N LYS A 60 -19.68 10.91 -11.87
CA LYS A 60 -20.23 11.26 -10.57
C LYS A 60 -19.12 11.63 -9.59
N ASN A 61 -19.28 12.77 -8.92
CA ASN A 61 -18.46 13.16 -7.77
C ASN A 61 -19.25 12.88 -6.47
N ILE A 62 -18.67 12.15 -5.55
CA ILE A 62 -19.27 11.77 -4.27
C ILE A 62 -18.57 12.59 -3.18
N ASP A 63 -19.08 13.82 -2.98
CA ASP A 63 -18.67 14.77 -1.93
C ASP A 63 -17.15 15.03 -1.85
N ASN A 64 -16.42 14.90 -2.97
CA ASN A 64 -14.96 15.01 -3.09
C ASN A 64 -14.15 13.98 -2.26
N TYR A 65 -14.79 12.95 -1.72
CA TYR A 65 -14.12 11.78 -1.16
C TYR A 65 -13.64 10.85 -2.25
N ILE A 66 -14.49 10.65 -3.27
CA ILE A 66 -14.30 9.69 -4.35
C ILE A 66 -15.19 10.09 -5.52
N GLY A 67 -14.86 9.66 -6.71
CA GLY A 67 -15.72 9.84 -7.88
C GLY A 67 -15.56 8.70 -8.85
N TYR A 68 -16.38 8.67 -9.87
CA TYR A 68 -16.25 7.68 -10.92
C TYR A 68 -16.63 8.21 -12.31
N ALA A 69 -16.14 7.52 -13.32
CA ALA A 69 -16.55 7.65 -14.72
C ALA A 69 -16.99 6.28 -15.23
N GLU A 70 -18.10 6.24 -15.98
CA GLU A 70 -18.74 4.99 -16.41
C GLU A 70 -19.13 5.07 -17.89
N ILE A 71 -18.97 3.94 -18.59
CA ILE A 71 -19.49 3.71 -19.94
C ILE A 71 -20.25 2.39 -20.00
N GLY A 72 -20.96 2.17 -21.11
CA GLY A 72 -21.72 0.95 -21.38
C GLY A 72 -23.09 0.94 -20.74
N GLU A 73 -23.84 -0.12 -21.04
CA GLU A 73 -25.19 -0.34 -20.56
C GLU A 73 -25.33 -1.79 -20.05
N GLY A 74 -26.34 -2.05 -19.22
CA GLY A 74 -26.59 -3.38 -18.70
C GLY A 74 -26.58 -3.45 -17.17
N GLU A 75 -26.85 -4.63 -16.64
CA GLU A 75 -26.98 -4.86 -15.20
C GLU A 75 -25.62 -5.13 -14.54
N GLU A 76 -24.72 -5.83 -15.22
CA GLU A 76 -23.40 -6.17 -14.68
C GLU A 76 -22.46 -4.99 -14.69
N LEU A 77 -21.71 -4.83 -13.59
CA LEU A 77 -20.76 -3.74 -13.40
C LEU A 77 -19.33 -4.28 -13.21
N ILE A 78 -18.44 -3.91 -14.14
CA ILE A 78 -17.00 -4.10 -14.01
C ILE A 78 -16.42 -2.87 -13.33
N GLY A 79 -15.80 -3.02 -12.17
CA GLY A 79 -15.20 -1.92 -11.42
C GLY A 79 -13.69 -1.91 -11.47
N ILE A 80 -13.11 -0.73 -11.62
CA ILE A 80 -11.65 -0.51 -11.64
C ILE A 80 -11.34 0.62 -10.66
N PRO A 81 -11.19 0.31 -9.35
CA PRO A 81 -10.79 1.31 -8.38
C PRO A 81 -9.31 1.64 -8.50
N MET A 82 -9.02 2.94 -8.50
CA MET A 82 -7.70 3.55 -8.61
C MET A 82 -7.60 4.75 -7.67
N HIS A 83 -6.40 5.25 -7.43
CA HIS A 83 -6.25 6.45 -6.61
C HIS A 83 -5.50 7.59 -7.29
N LEU A 84 -5.88 8.81 -6.90
CA LEU A 84 -5.24 10.07 -7.29
C LEU A 84 -4.29 10.60 -6.20
N TYR A 85 -4.43 10.09 -4.99
CA TYR A 85 -3.56 10.41 -3.86
C TYR A 85 -2.12 9.99 -4.15
N ILE A 86 -1.16 10.68 -3.51
CA ILE A 86 0.26 10.33 -3.56
C ILE A 86 0.88 10.41 -2.17
N VAL A 87 1.84 9.54 -1.90
CA VAL A 87 2.70 9.67 -0.73
C VAL A 87 3.64 10.88 -0.86
N PRO A 88 4.13 11.47 0.25
CA PRO A 88 5.13 12.55 0.19
C PRO A 88 6.33 12.18 -0.69
N PRO A 89 6.83 13.10 -1.51
CA PRO A 89 7.94 12.79 -2.41
C PRO A 89 9.25 12.45 -1.65
N GLY A 90 9.46 13.00 -0.46
CA GLY A 90 10.72 12.86 0.25
C GLY A 90 11.86 13.59 -0.44
N ASP A 91 13.09 13.29 0.00
CA ASP A 91 14.32 13.89 -0.52
C ASP A 91 15.02 12.98 -1.55
N GLY A 92 15.99 13.53 -2.27
CA GLY A 92 16.87 12.76 -3.15
C GLY A 92 16.41 12.66 -4.61
N TRP A 93 15.45 13.46 -5.04
CA TRP A 93 15.00 13.52 -6.43
C TRP A 93 16.05 14.18 -7.33
N SER A 94 16.26 13.60 -8.52
CA SER A 94 17.11 14.17 -9.57
C SER A 94 16.38 15.25 -10.40
N VAL A 95 15.04 15.26 -10.39
CA VAL A 95 14.16 16.24 -11.04
C VAL A 95 13.07 16.68 -10.07
N ASP A 96 12.36 17.77 -10.36
CA ASP A 96 11.20 18.15 -9.55
C ASP A 96 10.12 17.04 -9.59
N PRO A 97 9.71 16.49 -8.43
CA PRO A 97 8.74 15.40 -8.35
C PRO A 97 7.36 15.72 -8.95
N PHE A 98 7.05 16.99 -9.15
CA PHE A 98 5.78 17.45 -9.73
C PHE A 98 5.92 17.99 -11.14
N SER A 99 7.08 17.82 -11.79
CA SER A 99 7.31 18.33 -13.15
C SER A 99 6.69 17.46 -14.27
N GLY A 100 6.62 16.15 -14.07
CA GLY A 100 6.31 15.20 -15.15
C GLY A 100 7.36 15.25 -16.26
N THR A 101 8.63 15.42 -15.90
CA THR A 101 9.74 15.53 -16.85
C THR A 101 9.95 14.21 -17.59
N VAL A 102 10.17 14.31 -18.91
CA VAL A 102 10.51 13.16 -19.75
C VAL A 102 11.99 13.19 -20.10
N ILE A 103 12.72 12.13 -19.75
CA ILE A 103 14.13 11.92 -20.09
C ILE A 103 14.26 10.53 -20.69
N ASP A 104 14.85 10.40 -21.85
CA ASP A 104 15.07 9.10 -22.54
C ASP A 104 13.81 8.22 -22.65
N ASN A 105 12.68 8.82 -23.01
CA ASN A 105 11.37 8.17 -23.07
C ASN A 105 10.89 7.60 -21.71
N ILE A 106 11.35 8.14 -20.59
CA ILE A 106 10.92 7.79 -19.24
C ILE A 106 10.31 9.04 -18.60
N ILE A 107 9.08 8.92 -18.08
CA ILE A 107 8.40 9.97 -17.33
C ILE A 107 8.80 9.87 -15.87
N TYR A 108 9.33 10.95 -15.31
CA TYR A 108 9.67 11.08 -13.90
C TYR A 108 8.64 11.94 -13.19
N GLY A 109 8.18 11.49 -12.03
CA GLY A 109 7.29 12.27 -11.18
C GLY A 109 6.60 11.43 -10.12
N ARG A 110 6.24 12.03 -9.01
CA ARG A 110 5.49 11.37 -7.95
C ARG A 110 4.07 11.05 -8.46
N GLY A 111 3.67 9.77 -8.38
CA GLY A 111 2.41 9.26 -8.94
C GLY A 111 2.54 8.78 -10.39
N ALA A 112 3.73 8.83 -11.01
CA ALA A 112 3.93 8.39 -12.39
C ALA A 112 3.53 6.92 -12.59
N ILE A 113 3.76 6.08 -11.59
CA ILE A 113 3.36 4.67 -11.59
C ILE A 113 2.32 4.36 -10.52
N ASP A 114 2.29 5.13 -9.41
CA ASP A 114 1.52 4.86 -8.21
C ASP A 114 0.69 6.10 -7.80
N ASN A 115 -0.52 6.31 -8.30
CA ASN A 115 -1.31 5.48 -9.21
C ASN A 115 -1.86 6.32 -10.39
N LYS A 116 -1.45 7.61 -10.54
CA LYS A 116 -1.91 8.53 -11.60
C LYS A 116 -1.62 8.01 -13.02
N GLY A 117 -0.54 7.21 -13.17
CA GLY A 117 -0.24 6.53 -14.43
C GLY A 117 -1.34 5.58 -14.84
N ALA A 118 -1.80 4.71 -13.92
CA ALA A 118 -2.90 3.79 -14.18
C ALA A 118 -4.21 4.53 -14.50
N VAL A 119 -4.49 5.62 -13.76
CA VAL A 119 -5.66 6.49 -14.03
C VAL A 119 -5.62 7.01 -15.46
N SER A 120 -4.49 7.58 -15.88
CA SER A 120 -4.34 8.12 -17.24
C SER A 120 -4.49 7.05 -18.32
N MET A 121 -3.85 5.89 -18.14
CA MET A 121 -3.93 4.76 -19.07
C MET A 121 -5.37 4.24 -19.21
N LEU A 122 -6.06 3.98 -18.12
CA LEU A 122 -7.38 3.35 -18.14
C LEU A 122 -8.49 4.27 -18.65
N ILE A 123 -8.39 5.58 -18.48
CA ILE A 123 -9.31 6.53 -19.11
C ILE A 123 -9.24 6.41 -20.63
N HIS A 124 -8.04 6.37 -21.22
CA HIS A 124 -7.89 6.29 -22.68
C HIS A 124 -8.15 4.87 -23.21
N VAL A 125 -7.81 3.83 -22.45
CA VAL A 125 -8.23 2.45 -22.77
C VAL A 125 -9.75 2.35 -22.82
N LEU A 126 -10.45 2.93 -21.86
CA LEU A 126 -11.90 2.92 -21.82
C LEU A 126 -12.50 3.67 -23.03
N LYS A 127 -11.92 4.81 -23.40
CA LYS A 127 -12.33 5.56 -24.60
C LYS A 127 -12.08 4.77 -25.89
N ASN A 128 -10.92 4.12 -25.99
CA ASN A 128 -10.62 3.27 -27.14
C ASN A 128 -11.62 2.10 -27.29
N ILE A 129 -12.04 1.50 -26.16
CA ILE A 129 -13.06 0.44 -26.18
C ILE A 129 -14.42 1.01 -26.61
N GLU A 130 -14.85 2.13 -26.03
CA GLU A 130 -16.11 2.79 -26.40
C GLU A 130 -16.20 3.11 -27.89
N ASP A 131 -15.11 3.64 -28.48
CA ASP A 131 -15.07 4.05 -29.88
C ASP A 131 -15.00 2.89 -30.88
N THR A 132 -14.51 1.72 -30.45
CA THR A 132 -14.15 0.63 -31.39
C THR A 132 -14.87 -0.69 -31.13
N TYR A 133 -15.37 -0.92 -29.91
CA TYR A 133 -16.10 -2.14 -29.58
C TYR A 133 -17.58 -1.94 -29.90
N PRO A 134 -18.18 -2.81 -30.72
CA PRO A 134 -19.48 -2.50 -31.34
C PRO A 134 -20.66 -2.48 -30.37
N ILE A 135 -20.58 -3.23 -29.28
CA ILE A 135 -21.62 -3.30 -28.23
C ILE A 135 -20.96 -3.52 -26.89
N ILE A 136 -21.17 -2.59 -25.95
CA ILE A 136 -20.77 -2.73 -24.56
C ILE A 136 -22.03 -3.08 -23.76
N ASN A 137 -22.22 -4.38 -23.53
CA ASN A 137 -23.41 -4.93 -22.85
C ASN A 137 -23.28 -5.04 -21.33
N LYS A 138 -22.17 -4.57 -20.77
CA LYS A 138 -21.92 -4.41 -19.34
C LYS A 138 -21.46 -2.98 -19.09
N ARG A 139 -21.60 -2.49 -17.86
CA ARG A 139 -21.04 -1.19 -17.47
C ARG A 139 -19.60 -1.36 -17.01
N ILE A 140 -18.74 -0.45 -17.40
CA ILE A 140 -17.37 -0.37 -16.91
C ILE A 140 -17.22 0.95 -16.16
N ARG A 141 -16.84 0.87 -14.90
CA ARG A 141 -16.70 2.02 -14.00
C ARG A 141 -15.25 2.16 -13.51
N LEU A 142 -14.61 3.27 -13.89
CA LEU A 142 -13.35 3.72 -13.32
C LEU A 142 -13.67 4.48 -12.03
N ILE A 143 -13.16 4.03 -10.89
CA ILE A 143 -13.42 4.62 -9.58
C ILE A 143 -12.14 5.32 -9.10
N PHE A 144 -12.22 6.62 -8.80
CA PHE A 144 -11.08 7.48 -8.47
C PHE A 144 -11.10 7.86 -6.99
N GLY A 145 -10.30 7.17 -6.18
CA GLY A 145 -10.14 7.44 -4.75
C GLY A 145 -9.12 8.55 -4.48
N THR A 146 -9.28 9.22 -3.34
CA THR A 146 -8.46 10.38 -2.98
C THR A 146 -7.65 10.21 -1.69
N ASN A 147 -7.68 9.00 -1.07
CA ASN A 147 -6.91 8.74 0.17
C ASN A 147 -6.56 7.25 0.36
N GLU A 148 -6.11 6.57 -0.69
CA GLU A 148 -5.77 5.15 -0.64
C GLU A 148 -4.66 4.87 0.40
N GLU A 149 -3.53 5.54 0.31
CA GLU A 149 -2.29 5.31 1.06
C GLU A 149 -2.39 5.68 2.57
N THR A 150 -3.48 6.33 2.97
CA THR A 150 -3.67 6.85 4.33
C THR A 150 -4.94 6.36 5.01
N GLY A 151 -5.43 5.16 4.63
CA GLY A 151 -6.51 4.49 5.35
C GLY A 151 -7.74 4.16 4.54
N MET A 152 -7.79 4.50 3.24
CA MET A 152 -8.86 4.12 2.31
C MET A 152 -10.27 4.57 2.74
N GLU A 153 -10.38 5.68 3.49
CA GLU A 153 -11.68 6.21 3.93
C GLU A 153 -12.57 6.59 2.73
N CYS A 154 -11.97 6.96 1.61
CA CYS A 154 -12.70 7.30 0.39
C CYS A 154 -13.49 6.12 -0.17
N ILE A 155 -12.93 4.90 -0.21
CA ILE A 155 -13.65 3.72 -0.70
C ILE A 155 -14.70 3.27 0.32
N LYS A 156 -14.41 3.38 1.63
CA LYS A 156 -15.40 3.18 2.67
C LYS A 156 -16.60 4.12 2.49
N TYR A 157 -16.32 5.40 2.21
CA TYR A 157 -17.36 6.41 1.96
C TYR A 157 -18.23 6.08 0.75
N TYR A 158 -17.62 5.54 -0.34
CA TYR A 158 -18.34 5.03 -1.51
C TYR A 158 -19.37 3.96 -1.11
N LEU A 159 -18.95 2.99 -0.30
CA LEU A 159 -19.82 1.91 0.18
C LEU A 159 -20.89 2.43 1.15
N ASP A 160 -20.53 3.32 2.08
CA ASP A 160 -21.46 3.90 3.06
C ASP A 160 -22.54 4.78 2.40
N LYS A 161 -22.26 5.36 1.23
CA LYS A 161 -23.24 6.10 0.40
C LYS A 161 -24.21 5.19 -0.36
N GLY A 162 -24.00 3.88 -0.30
CA GLY A 162 -24.83 2.91 -1.00
C GLY A 162 -24.62 2.90 -2.51
N GLU A 163 -23.43 3.30 -2.97
CA GLU A 163 -23.07 3.18 -4.38
C GLU A 163 -22.98 1.70 -4.78
N GLU A 164 -23.30 1.43 -6.03
CA GLU A 164 -23.34 0.07 -6.55
C GLU A 164 -21.97 -0.61 -6.47
N ILE A 165 -21.94 -1.80 -5.90
CA ILE A 165 -20.74 -2.62 -5.74
C ILE A 165 -20.46 -3.37 -7.06
N PRO A 166 -19.29 -3.23 -7.66
CA PRO A 166 -18.91 -3.99 -8.84
C PRO A 166 -19.01 -5.50 -8.61
N SER A 167 -19.58 -6.22 -9.56
CA SER A 167 -19.69 -7.68 -9.53
C SER A 167 -18.37 -8.37 -9.90
N MET A 168 -17.49 -7.68 -10.62
CA MET A 168 -16.16 -8.13 -11.05
C MET A 168 -15.25 -6.95 -11.34
N GLY A 169 -13.95 -7.20 -11.47
CA GLY A 169 -13.00 -6.16 -11.85
C GLY A 169 -11.60 -6.38 -11.26
N PHE A 170 -10.80 -5.35 -11.34
CA PHE A 170 -9.43 -5.34 -10.79
C PHE A 170 -9.00 -3.94 -10.38
N THR A 171 -8.03 -3.84 -9.49
CA THR A 171 -7.32 -2.58 -9.21
C THR A 171 -5.93 -2.59 -9.84
N PRO A 172 -5.54 -1.58 -10.63
CA PRO A 172 -4.22 -1.47 -11.24
C PRO A 172 -3.25 -0.79 -10.28
N ASP A 173 -3.03 -1.41 -9.11
CA ASP A 173 -2.29 -0.81 -8.00
C ASP A 173 -1.30 -1.78 -7.33
N ALA A 174 -0.72 -2.66 -8.14
CA ALA A 174 0.27 -3.64 -7.67
C ALA A 174 1.28 -3.98 -8.78
N MET A 175 1.51 -5.26 -8.98
CA MET A 175 2.44 -5.78 -9.97
C MET A 175 1.80 -6.88 -10.82
N TYR A 176 2.38 -7.11 -11.99
CA TYR A 176 2.06 -8.27 -12.81
C TYR A 176 2.74 -9.54 -12.27
N PRO A 177 2.21 -10.78 -12.62
CA PRO A 177 1.01 -10.99 -13.46
C PRO A 177 -0.32 -10.68 -12.78
N VAL A 178 -0.67 -11.28 -11.64
CA VAL A 178 -1.90 -11.00 -10.86
C VAL A 178 -1.60 -11.15 -9.38
N VAL A 179 -2.00 -10.17 -8.58
CA VAL A 179 -1.99 -10.28 -7.12
C VAL A 179 -3.39 -10.69 -6.67
N ASN A 180 -3.53 -11.96 -6.30
CA ASN A 180 -4.80 -12.55 -5.84
C ASN A 180 -4.90 -12.70 -4.33
N GLY A 181 -3.84 -12.33 -3.61
CA GLY A 181 -3.78 -12.43 -2.16
C GLY A 181 -3.13 -11.20 -1.52
N GLU A 182 -3.79 -10.61 -0.53
CA GLU A 182 -3.27 -9.56 0.34
C GLU A 182 -3.29 -10.05 1.78
N LYS A 183 -2.14 -10.03 2.47
CA LYS A 183 -2.06 -10.44 3.88
C LYS A 183 -2.99 -9.62 4.76
N GLY A 184 -3.60 -10.27 5.74
CA GLY A 184 -4.24 -9.58 6.83
C GLY A 184 -3.21 -8.82 7.68
N ARG A 185 -3.68 -7.83 8.42
CA ARG A 185 -2.85 -6.98 9.28
C ARG A 185 -3.41 -6.89 10.68
N VAL A 186 -2.54 -7.01 11.68
CA VAL A 186 -2.84 -6.70 13.08
C VAL A 186 -1.85 -5.66 13.57
N HIS A 187 -2.35 -4.50 14.00
CA HIS A 187 -1.56 -3.49 14.69
C HIS A 187 -1.75 -3.69 16.20
N ILE A 188 -0.67 -4.01 16.89
CA ILE A 188 -0.66 -4.22 18.34
C ILE A 188 0.17 -3.13 19.00
N LYS A 189 -0.39 -2.55 20.06
CA LYS A 189 0.34 -1.71 21.00
C LYS A 189 0.52 -2.48 22.31
N ILE A 190 1.76 -2.53 22.79
CA ILE A 190 2.07 -2.99 24.15
C ILE A 190 2.70 -1.84 24.91
N GLU A 191 2.27 -1.65 26.15
CA GLU A 191 2.78 -0.58 26.99
C GLU A 191 2.89 -1.02 28.47
N LYS A 192 3.91 -0.51 29.15
CA LYS A 192 4.13 -0.73 30.56
C LYS A 192 4.41 0.59 31.25
N ASP A 193 3.70 0.88 32.34
CA ASP A 193 4.03 2.00 33.20
C ASP A 193 5.26 1.67 34.05
N ILE A 194 6.22 2.59 34.09
CA ILE A 194 7.45 2.46 34.87
C ILE A 194 7.55 3.63 35.86
N LYS A 195 8.23 3.39 36.98
CA LYS A 195 8.54 4.45 37.92
C LYS A 195 10.05 4.54 38.07
N ILE A 196 10.61 5.66 37.63
CA ILE A 196 12.06 5.92 37.68
C ILE A 196 12.45 6.50 39.02
N ASP A 197 13.43 5.88 39.67
CA ASP A 197 14.21 6.44 40.72
C ASP A 197 15.44 7.17 40.10
N LYS A 198 15.40 8.49 40.04
CA LYS A 198 16.44 9.31 39.38
C LYS A 198 17.82 9.22 40.04
N SER A 199 17.93 8.54 41.21
CA SER A 199 19.21 8.25 41.86
C SER A 199 19.91 7.00 41.29
N LYS A 200 19.25 6.23 40.47
CA LYS A 200 19.76 5.01 39.83
C LYS A 200 19.82 5.17 38.28
N PRO A 201 20.70 4.40 37.62
CA PRO A 201 20.75 4.41 36.18
C PRO A 201 19.41 4.06 35.50
N TYR A 202 19.04 4.76 34.44
CA TYR A 202 17.88 4.47 33.62
C TYR A 202 18.12 4.79 32.16
N ILE A 203 17.27 4.28 31.27
CA ILE A 203 17.35 4.47 29.82
C ILE A 203 16.14 5.24 29.33
N ILE A 204 16.38 6.15 28.37
CA ILE A 204 15.37 6.73 27.49
C ILE A 204 15.70 6.31 26.07
N ALA A 205 14.73 5.81 25.29
CA ALA A 205 14.96 5.40 23.92
C ALA A 205 13.79 5.79 23.01
N ARG A 206 14.12 6.09 21.76
CA ARG A 206 13.12 6.38 20.74
C ARG A 206 13.57 5.88 19.38
N GLY A 207 12.67 5.14 18.70
CA GLY A 207 12.89 4.65 17.35
C GLY A 207 11.58 4.50 16.57
N GLY A 208 11.67 4.67 15.26
CA GLY A 208 10.52 4.54 14.36
C GLY A 208 9.55 5.73 14.38
N THR A 209 8.71 5.81 13.36
CA THR A 209 7.70 6.85 13.18
C THR A 209 6.33 6.31 12.78
N LYS A 210 6.31 5.08 12.24
CA LYS A 210 5.09 4.35 11.85
C LYS A 210 5.29 2.87 12.12
N GLU A 211 4.23 2.20 12.56
CA GLU A 211 4.25 0.77 12.90
C GLU A 211 4.50 -0.11 11.67
N ASN A 212 4.04 0.31 10.50
CA ASN A 212 4.11 -0.43 9.24
C ASN A 212 5.41 -0.23 8.44
N VAL A 213 6.42 0.40 9.06
CA VAL A 213 7.74 0.63 8.47
C VAL A 213 8.82 0.05 9.36
N VAL A 214 9.78 -0.68 8.78
CA VAL A 214 11.00 -1.11 9.48
C VAL A 214 11.83 0.13 9.81
N PRO A 215 12.11 0.43 11.10
CA PRO A 215 12.79 1.66 11.47
C PRO A 215 14.25 1.73 11.01
N SER A 216 14.63 2.81 10.35
CA SER A 216 16.03 3.07 9.92
C SER A 216 16.86 3.80 10.95
N ASN A 217 16.27 4.30 12.03
CA ASN A 217 16.96 5.02 13.11
C ASN A 217 16.36 4.65 14.47
N CYS A 218 17.25 4.50 15.46
CA CYS A 218 16.89 4.46 16.87
C CYS A 218 17.96 5.16 17.69
N THR A 219 17.54 5.95 18.67
CA THR A 219 18.42 6.62 19.64
C THR A 219 18.10 6.16 21.04
N ALA A 220 19.12 6.01 21.89
CA ALA A 220 18.96 5.73 23.31
C ALA A 220 19.93 6.58 24.12
N LYS A 221 19.49 7.00 25.32
CA LYS A 221 20.30 7.72 26.29
C LYS A 221 20.31 6.93 27.60
N ILE A 222 21.50 6.64 28.11
CA ILE A 222 21.68 6.07 29.43
C ILE A 222 22.02 7.22 30.37
N ILE A 223 21.30 7.34 31.46
CA ILE A 223 21.41 8.39 32.45
C ILE A 223 21.82 7.73 33.77
N ASN A 224 23.09 7.96 34.19
CA ASN A 224 23.68 7.41 35.41
C ASN A 224 24.59 8.45 36.10
N GLY A 225 24.13 9.71 36.17
CA GLY A 225 24.96 10.86 36.60
C GLY A 225 25.73 11.49 35.44
N ILE A 226 26.01 10.75 34.38
CA ILE A 226 26.55 11.20 33.08
C ILE A 226 25.55 10.71 32.02
N ILE A 227 25.34 11.50 30.98
CA ILE A 227 24.47 11.11 29.85
C ILE A 227 25.35 10.51 28.75
N SER A 228 25.09 9.24 28.42
CA SER A 228 25.70 8.58 27.27
C SER A 228 24.62 8.36 26.20
N GLU A 229 24.82 8.86 24.99
CA GLU A 229 23.88 8.75 23.89
C GLU A 229 24.39 7.77 22.83
N PHE A 230 23.50 6.93 22.36
CA PHE A 230 23.77 5.91 21.35
C PHE A 230 22.77 6.07 20.19
N THR A 231 23.22 5.80 18.99
CA THR A 231 22.37 5.75 17.78
C THR A 231 22.67 4.49 17.02
N THR A 232 21.63 3.78 16.62
CA THR A 232 21.70 2.67 15.68
C THR A 232 21.09 3.07 14.36
N LYS A 233 21.68 2.59 13.27
CA LYS A 233 21.20 2.75 11.91
C LYS A 233 20.71 1.41 11.37
N GLY A 234 19.63 1.46 10.63
CA GLY A 234 19.04 0.32 9.92
C GLY A 234 18.76 0.68 8.46
N VAL A 235 18.01 -0.20 7.82
CA VAL A 235 17.53 -0.02 6.44
C VAL A 235 16.01 -0.09 6.47
N ALA A 236 15.34 0.96 6.02
CA ALA A 236 13.88 0.99 5.99
C ALA A 236 13.35 0.00 4.94
N SER A 237 12.25 -0.67 5.29
CA SER A 237 11.44 -1.45 4.36
C SER A 237 9.99 -1.46 4.85
N HIS A 238 9.07 -1.95 4.01
CA HIS A 238 7.68 -2.14 4.43
C HIS A 238 7.55 -3.33 5.39
N ALA A 239 6.72 -3.22 6.43
CA ALA A 239 6.52 -4.27 7.44
C ALA A 239 5.99 -5.60 6.89
N GLY A 240 5.42 -5.60 5.68
CA GLY A 240 5.02 -6.82 4.96
C GLY A 240 6.20 -7.65 4.43
N ASN A 241 7.41 -7.06 4.35
CA ASN A 241 8.65 -7.71 3.94
C ASN A 241 9.80 -7.21 4.83
N PRO A 242 9.72 -7.45 6.15
CA PRO A 242 10.67 -6.88 7.10
C PRO A 242 12.10 -7.40 6.90
N GLU A 243 12.26 -8.59 6.32
CA GLU A 243 13.53 -9.21 5.98
C GLU A 243 14.32 -8.46 4.89
N LYS A 244 13.67 -7.56 4.14
CA LYS A 244 14.33 -6.66 3.15
C LYS A 244 14.93 -5.41 3.79
N GLY A 245 14.66 -5.20 5.07
CA GLY A 245 15.18 -4.10 5.86
C GLY A 245 16.10 -4.56 6.98
N GLU A 246 16.56 -3.58 7.77
CA GLU A 246 17.30 -3.82 9.01
C GLU A 246 16.72 -2.94 10.10
N ASN A 247 16.09 -3.54 11.10
CA ASN A 247 15.39 -2.82 12.15
C ASN A 247 16.36 -2.15 13.15
N ALA A 248 16.43 -0.82 13.12
CA ALA A 248 17.32 -0.05 14.01
C ALA A 248 16.92 -0.17 15.50
N ILE A 249 15.62 -0.38 15.81
CA ILE A 249 15.17 -0.61 17.19
C ILE A 249 15.71 -1.96 17.66
N SER A 250 15.57 -3.02 16.86
CA SER A 250 16.09 -4.34 17.20
C SER A 250 17.59 -4.31 17.45
N LYS A 251 18.36 -3.63 16.56
CA LYS A 251 19.80 -3.45 16.78
C LYS A 251 20.10 -2.73 18.09
N MET A 252 19.31 -1.70 18.45
CA MET A 252 19.50 -0.95 19.69
C MET A 252 19.23 -1.83 20.92
N LEU A 253 18.11 -2.53 20.96
CA LEU A 253 17.75 -3.36 22.12
C LEU A 253 18.72 -4.54 22.31
N ILE A 254 19.13 -5.19 21.23
CA ILE A 254 20.14 -6.26 21.27
C ILE A 254 21.46 -5.70 21.81
N LYS A 255 21.93 -4.57 21.29
CA LYS A 255 23.17 -3.95 21.75
C LYS A 255 23.14 -3.59 23.25
N ILE A 256 22.05 -3.01 23.75
CA ILE A 256 21.89 -2.67 25.18
C ILE A 256 22.00 -3.93 26.05
N VAL A 257 21.44 -5.03 25.61
CA VAL A 257 21.50 -6.31 26.33
C VAL A 257 22.92 -6.89 26.31
N GLU A 258 23.57 -6.91 25.13
CA GLU A 258 24.93 -7.44 24.94
C GLU A 258 25.99 -6.64 25.69
N ASP A 259 25.90 -5.31 25.70
CA ASP A 259 26.82 -4.41 26.41
C ASP A 259 26.69 -4.57 27.95
N ASN A 260 25.76 -5.38 28.43
CA ASN A 260 25.52 -5.71 29.85
C ASN A 260 25.40 -4.47 30.75
N ILE A 261 24.75 -3.44 30.27
CA ILE A 261 24.55 -2.18 31.00
C ILE A 261 23.56 -2.39 32.14
N ASP A 262 23.90 -1.96 33.34
CA ASP A 262 23.02 -2.01 34.49
C ASP A 262 22.11 -0.76 34.55
N PHE A 263 20.80 -0.96 34.59
CA PHE A 263 19.80 0.10 34.71
C PHE A 263 18.47 -0.47 35.23
N GLN A 264 17.60 0.41 35.67
CA GLN A 264 16.24 0.03 36.10
C GLN A 264 15.48 -0.56 34.89
N TYR A 265 14.53 -1.48 35.13
CA TYR A 265 13.70 -2.22 34.15
C TYR A 265 14.50 -2.87 33.00
N ARG A 266 15.75 -3.27 33.30
CA ARG A 266 16.58 -4.05 32.36
C ARG A 266 15.89 -5.33 31.89
N GLU A 267 15.21 -6.04 32.78
CA GLU A 267 14.48 -7.27 32.50
C GLU A 267 13.39 -7.05 31.42
N ASP A 268 12.75 -5.87 31.41
CA ASP A 268 11.76 -5.52 30.38
C ASP A 268 12.42 -5.34 29.01
N ILE A 269 13.58 -4.70 28.96
CA ILE A 269 14.33 -4.53 27.70
C ILE A 269 14.86 -5.88 27.19
N GLU A 270 15.32 -6.77 28.07
CA GLU A 270 15.72 -8.13 27.70
C GLU A 270 14.54 -8.94 27.16
N LEU A 271 13.36 -8.78 27.75
CA LEU A 271 12.12 -9.41 27.29
C LEU A 271 11.74 -8.93 25.88
N LEU A 272 11.75 -7.61 25.64
CA LEU A 272 11.51 -7.03 24.33
C LEU A 272 12.53 -7.52 23.30
N SER A 273 13.82 -7.48 23.65
CA SER A 273 14.90 -7.94 22.77
C SER A 273 14.72 -9.40 22.37
N LYS A 274 14.43 -10.26 23.33
CA LYS A 274 14.26 -11.70 23.11
C LYS A 274 13.09 -12.05 22.22
N TYR A 275 11.94 -11.42 22.42
CA TYR A 275 10.69 -11.84 21.78
C TYR A 275 10.27 -10.99 20.57
N LEU A 276 10.79 -9.76 20.45
CA LEU A 276 10.39 -8.86 19.36
C LEU A 276 11.52 -8.54 18.39
N CYS A 277 12.78 -8.89 18.74
CA CYS A 277 13.94 -8.51 17.93
C CYS A 277 14.72 -9.71 17.37
N SER A 278 14.37 -10.93 17.76
CA SER A 278 15.12 -12.14 17.41
C SER A 278 14.88 -12.62 15.98
N ASP A 279 13.73 -12.30 15.42
CA ASP A 279 13.33 -12.74 14.09
C ASP A 279 12.28 -11.80 13.45
N TYR A 280 11.99 -12.03 12.17
CA TYR A 280 11.01 -11.25 11.40
C TYR A 280 9.62 -11.92 11.31
N TYR A 281 9.46 -13.13 11.88
CA TYR A 281 8.28 -13.96 11.66
C TYR A 281 7.48 -14.23 12.93
N GLY A 282 8.04 -13.84 14.09
CA GLY A 282 7.41 -14.05 15.40
C GLY A 282 7.54 -15.47 15.92
N ASP A 283 8.60 -16.21 15.53
CA ASP A 283 8.90 -17.55 16.00
C ASP A 283 9.10 -17.58 17.51
N ALA A 284 9.83 -16.59 18.04
CA ALA A 284 10.07 -16.47 19.48
C ALA A 284 8.78 -16.29 20.30
N LEU A 285 7.78 -15.59 19.75
CA LEU A 285 6.45 -15.44 20.33
C LEU A 285 5.56 -16.67 20.10
N GLY A 286 5.90 -17.53 19.14
CA GLY A 286 5.08 -18.65 18.70
C GLY A 286 3.83 -18.22 17.94
N ILE A 287 3.91 -17.12 17.18
CA ILE A 287 2.83 -16.60 16.32
C ILE A 287 3.08 -16.83 14.84
N ASN A 288 4.28 -17.30 14.46
CA ASN A 288 4.56 -17.63 13.07
C ASN A 288 3.63 -18.74 12.59
N GLN A 289 3.00 -18.50 11.45
CA GLN A 289 2.21 -19.48 10.72
C GLN A 289 2.60 -19.41 9.25
N TYR A 290 2.83 -20.57 8.67
CA TYR A 290 3.13 -20.73 7.25
C TYR A 290 1.91 -21.25 6.51
N ASP A 291 1.61 -20.68 5.36
CA ASP A 291 0.74 -21.29 4.35
C ASP A 291 1.35 -21.15 2.95
N ASP A 292 0.90 -21.98 2.00
CA ASP A 292 1.51 -22.05 0.68
C ASP A 292 1.29 -20.79 -0.17
N VAL A 293 0.26 -20.00 0.12
CA VAL A 293 -0.06 -18.76 -0.60
C VAL A 293 0.70 -17.58 0.02
N PHE A 294 0.47 -17.33 1.32
CA PHE A 294 0.96 -16.12 1.99
C PHE A 294 2.34 -16.27 2.65
N LYS A 295 2.88 -17.51 2.68
CA LYS A 295 4.15 -17.85 3.33
C LYS A 295 4.10 -17.59 4.84
N ASN A 296 5.19 -17.12 5.42
CA ASN A 296 5.27 -16.86 6.85
C ASN A 296 4.44 -15.63 7.28
N THR A 297 3.92 -15.67 8.50
CA THR A 297 3.56 -14.45 9.25
C THR A 297 4.76 -13.52 9.28
N THR A 298 4.56 -12.20 9.31
CA THR A 298 5.65 -11.24 9.55
C THR A 298 5.37 -10.42 10.80
N LEU A 299 6.44 -10.07 11.51
CA LEU A 299 6.42 -9.25 12.74
C LEU A 299 7.41 -8.11 12.57
N ASN A 300 6.94 -6.88 12.70
CA ASN A 300 7.78 -5.69 12.72
C ASN A 300 7.55 -4.89 14.01
N LEU A 301 8.61 -4.65 14.76
CA LEU A 301 8.62 -3.64 15.82
C LEU A 301 8.86 -2.28 15.18
N GLY A 302 7.77 -1.56 14.86
CA GLY A 302 7.81 -0.33 14.08
C GLY A 302 8.06 0.93 14.91
N ILE A 303 7.61 0.95 16.18
CA ILE A 303 7.78 2.08 17.10
C ILE A 303 8.25 1.58 18.45
N LEU A 304 9.26 2.25 19.01
CA LEU A 304 9.70 2.12 20.40
C LEU A 304 9.78 3.52 21.00
N GLU A 305 9.16 3.68 22.16
CA GLU A 305 9.35 4.83 23.04
C GLU A 305 9.58 4.33 24.48
N VAL A 306 10.71 4.68 25.05
CA VAL A 306 11.04 4.50 26.47
C VAL A 306 11.27 5.89 27.03
N ASN A 307 10.40 6.35 27.91
CA ASN A 307 10.50 7.63 28.58
C ASN A 307 10.52 7.47 30.11
N GLU A 308 10.41 8.56 30.88
CA GLU A 308 10.49 8.49 32.35
C GLU A 308 9.25 7.84 33.00
N GLU A 309 8.18 7.58 32.25
CA GLU A 309 6.89 7.10 32.77
C GLU A 309 6.49 5.74 32.18
N LYS A 310 6.89 5.48 30.92
CA LYS A 310 6.38 4.32 30.15
C LYS A 310 7.43 3.71 29.21
N ILE A 311 7.22 2.42 28.95
CA ILE A 311 7.76 1.71 27.79
C ILE A 311 6.59 1.47 26.83
N ILE A 312 6.71 1.88 25.58
CA ILE A 312 5.67 1.74 24.55
C ILE A 312 6.31 1.08 23.33
N CYS A 313 5.65 0.04 22.82
CA CYS A 313 5.99 -0.60 21.54
C CYS A 313 4.75 -0.71 20.67
N GLU A 314 4.90 -0.38 19.37
CA GLU A 314 3.87 -0.64 18.39
C GLU A 314 4.40 -1.57 17.31
N LEU A 315 3.59 -2.59 17.01
CA LEU A 315 3.95 -3.72 16.16
C LEU A 315 2.96 -3.86 15.02
N ASP A 316 3.48 -4.12 13.81
CA ASP A 316 2.71 -4.54 12.64
C ASP A 316 2.95 -6.03 12.41
N ILE A 317 1.86 -6.81 12.40
CA ILE A 317 1.86 -8.24 12.12
C ILE A 317 1.09 -8.46 10.83
N ARG A 318 1.70 -9.14 9.85
CA ARG A 318 1.02 -9.55 8.62
C ARG A 318 0.85 -11.05 8.61
N HIS A 319 -0.36 -11.52 8.23
CA HIS A 319 -0.73 -12.93 8.38
C HIS A 319 -1.46 -13.49 7.16
N GLY A 320 -1.41 -14.80 7.00
CA GLY A 320 -2.15 -15.57 6.01
C GLY A 320 -3.49 -16.11 6.54
N LYS A 321 -3.96 -17.21 5.95
CA LYS A 321 -5.32 -17.76 6.12
C LYS A 321 -5.64 -18.28 7.53
N ASN A 322 -4.66 -18.75 8.27
CA ASN A 322 -4.89 -19.56 9.48
C ASN A 322 -4.70 -18.78 10.79
N ILE A 323 -4.82 -17.45 10.74
CA ILE A 323 -4.60 -16.64 11.94
C ILE A 323 -5.81 -16.72 12.88
N ASP A 324 -5.53 -16.86 14.17
CA ASP A 324 -6.46 -16.63 15.25
C ASP A 324 -5.97 -15.45 16.09
N LEU A 325 -6.70 -14.35 16.07
CA LEU A 325 -6.37 -13.14 16.82
C LEU A 325 -6.32 -13.38 18.33
N ASN A 326 -7.19 -14.26 18.84
CA ASN A 326 -7.17 -14.60 20.27
C ASN A 326 -5.88 -15.36 20.61
N ASN A 327 -5.44 -16.27 19.74
CA ASN A 327 -4.16 -16.95 19.92
C ASN A 327 -2.98 -15.97 19.94
N ILE A 328 -2.96 -14.97 19.02
CA ILE A 328 -1.93 -13.91 19.04
C ILE A 328 -1.94 -13.20 20.40
N LEU A 329 -3.09 -12.70 20.82
CA LEU A 329 -3.23 -12.00 22.11
C LEU A 329 -2.80 -12.87 23.30
N ASP A 330 -3.16 -14.14 23.30
CA ASP A 330 -2.80 -15.06 24.37
C ASP A 330 -1.29 -15.33 24.41
N ARG A 331 -0.61 -15.39 23.24
CA ARG A 331 0.84 -15.48 23.17
C ARG A 331 1.52 -14.24 23.74
N PHE A 332 1.04 -13.05 23.35
CA PHE A 332 1.53 -11.79 23.93
C PHE A 332 1.32 -11.74 25.45
N LYS A 333 0.12 -12.05 25.94
CA LYS A 333 -0.20 -12.08 27.39
C LYS A 333 0.66 -13.09 28.16
N LYS A 334 0.94 -14.24 27.55
CA LYS A 334 1.80 -15.27 28.17
C LYS A 334 3.24 -14.79 28.34
N VAL A 335 3.77 -14.04 27.38
CA VAL A 335 5.14 -13.52 27.37
C VAL A 335 5.29 -12.29 28.25
N PHE A 336 4.41 -11.31 28.06
CA PHE A 336 4.51 -9.99 28.69
C PHE A 336 3.78 -9.90 30.04
N CYS A 337 3.06 -10.96 30.46
CA CYS A 337 2.39 -11.06 31.75
C CYS A 337 1.46 -9.90 32.12
N ASN A 338 1.06 -9.79 33.40
CA ASN A 338 0.03 -8.83 33.82
C ASN A 338 0.52 -7.38 33.95
N ASP A 339 1.83 -7.13 33.88
CA ASP A 339 2.39 -5.79 34.04
C ASP A 339 2.35 -4.96 32.75
N TRP A 340 2.07 -5.61 31.62
CA TRP A 340 1.99 -4.98 30.33
C TRP A 340 0.53 -4.87 29.86
N ASN A 341 0.15 -3.69 29.40
CA ASN A 341 -1.12 -3.47 28.74
C ASN A 341 -1.00 -3.75 27.26
N ILE A 342 -1.76 -4.73 26.76
CA ILE A 342 -1.70 -5.21 25.37
C ILE A 342 -3.02 -4.89 24.69
N LYS A 343 -2.98 -4.15 23.57
CA LYS A 343 -4.16 -3.74 22.83
C LYS A 343 -3.98 -3.98 21.33
N ILE A 344 -4.98 -4.57 20.69
CA ILE A 344 -5.14 -4.47 19.24
C ILE A 344 -5.68 -3.07 18.96
N ILE A 345 -4.92 -2.30 18.19
CA ILE A 345 -5.28 -0.94 17.75
C ILE A 345 -6.15 -1.00 16.50
N SER A 346 -5.77 -1.86 15.56
CA SER A 346 -6.55 -2.11 14.35
C SER A 346 -6.30 -3.52 13.83
N HIS A 347 -7.28 -4.04 13.12
CA HIS A 347 -7.19 -5.31 12.40
C HIS A 347 -7.83 -5.15 11.03
N LYS A 348 -7.21 -5.74 10.02
CA LYS A 348 -7.75 -5.90 8.67
C LYS A 348 -7.66 -7.39 8.32
N ASP A 349 -8.76 -7.97 7.89
CA ASP A 349 -8.78 -9.34 7.41
C ASP A 349 -7.92 -9.49 6.14
N LEU A 350 -7.44 -10.70 5.89
CA LEU A 350 -6.79 -11.01 4.63
C LEU A 350 -7.81 -10.95 3.49
N HIS A 351 -7.31 -10.64 2.30
CA HIS A 351 -8.07 -10.79 1.07
C HIS A 351 -7.46 -11.89 0.21
N TYR A 352 -8.31 -12.75 -0.35
CA TYR A 352 -7.86 -13.83 -1.23
C TYR A 352 -8.94 -14.21 -2.23
N VAL A 353 -8.55 -14.22 -3.50
CA VAL A 353 -9.36 -14.73 -4.60
C VAL A 353 -8.76 -16.04 -5.09
N ASP A 354 -9.57 -17.07 -5.14
CA ASP A 354 -9.14 -18.42 -5.56
C ASP A 354 -8.72 -18.45 -7.02
N GLU A 355 -7.70 -19.23 -7.36
CA GLU A 355 -7.18 -19.35 -8.72
C GLU A 355 -8.18 -19.92 -9.73
N SER A 356 -9.25 -20.58 -9.26
CA SER A 356 -10.34 -21.03 -10.12
C SER A 356 -11.27 -19.90 -10.59
N ASN A 357 -11.18 -18.71 -9.98
CA ASN A 357 -12.00 -17.55 -10.33
C ASN A 357 -11.86 -17.17 -11.81
N LEU A 358 -12.98 -16.95 -12.49
CA LEU A 358 -12.98 -16.69 -13.95
C LEU A 358 -12.36 -15.34 -14.29
N VAL A 359 -12.62 -14.29 -13.49
CA VAL A 359 -12.03 -12.97 -13.69
C VAL A 359 -10.50 -13.07 -13.65
N LEU A 360 -9.96 -13.72 -12.61
CA LEU A 360 -8.53 -13.94 -12.45
C LEU A 360 -7.93 -14.65 -13.67
N LYS A 361 -8.56 -15.70 -14.15
CA LYS A 361 -8.10 -16.45 -15.35
C LYS A 361 -8.07 -15.55 -16.60
N LYS A 362 -9.11 -14.73 -16.80
CA LYS A 362 -9.16 -13.80 -17.95
C LYS A 362 -8.09 -12.73 -17.89
N LEU A 363 -7.74 -12.26 -16.68
CA LEU A 363 -6.64 -11.32 -16.51
C LEU A 363 -5.27 -11.97 -16.80
N LEU A 364 -5.06 -13.21 -16.35
CA LEU A 364 -3.84 -13.97 -16.69
C LEU A 364 -3.73 -14.22 -18.19
N GLU A 365 -4.83 -14.65 -18.85
CA GLU A 365 -4.87 -14.82 -20.30
C GLU A 365 -4.48 -13.52 -21.04
N ALA A 366 -5.01 -12.35 -20.60
CA ALA A 366 -4.66 -11.07 -21.20
C ALA A 366 -3.19 -10.70 -21.01
N TYR A 367 -2.63 -10.97 -19.83
CA TYR A 367 -1.21 -10.77 -19.57
C TYR A 367 -0.35 -11.65 -20.49
N GLU A 368 -0.64 -12.96 -20.56
CA GLU A 368 0.11 -13.93 -21.36
C GLU A 368 0.09 -13.60 -22.86
N GLU A 369 -1.09 -13.22 -23.38
CA GLU A 369 -1.23 -12.90 -24.81
C GLU A 369 -0.45 -11.64 -25.24
N VAL A 370 -0.33 -10.64 -24.37
CA VAL A 370 0.38 -9.40 -24.68
C VAL A 370 1.88 -9.50 -24.39
N THR A 371 2.26 -10.26 -23.36
CA THR A 371 3.66 -10.31 -22.91
C THR A 371 4.44 -11.47 -23.46
N ASP A 372 3.77 -12.51 -23.93
CA ASP A 372 4.34 -13.83 -24.26
C ASP A 372 5.05 -14.49 -23.04
N GLU A 373 4.68 -14.07 -21.82
CA GLU A 373 5.20 -14.59 -20.57
C GLU A 373 4.11 -15.39 -19.85
N LYS A 374 4.49 -16.50 -19.20
CA LYS A 374 3.54 -17.30 -18.41
C LYS A 374 3.02 -16.51 -17.20
N GLY A 375 1.71 -16.45 -17.07
CA GLY A 375 1.03 -15.88 -15.91
C GLY A 375 1.07 -16.79 -14.68
N TYR A 376 1.07 -16.17 -13.51
CA TYR A 376 0.96 -16.82 -12.20
C TYR A 376 0.37 -15.85 -11.19
N THR A 377 -0.04 -16.37 -10.04
CA THR A 377 -0.61 -15.58 -8.95
C THR A 377 0.45 -15.18 -7.92
N ILE A 378 0.25 -14.05 -7.28
CA ILE A 378 1.14 -13.51 -6.25
C ILE A 378 0.31 -13.17 -5.01
N ALA A 379 0.84 -13.48 -3.82
CA ALA A 379 0.36 -12.90 -2.58
C ALA A 379 1.33 -11.83 -2.08
N MET A 380 0.79 -10.71 -1.60
CA MET A 380 1.61 -9.59 -1.12
C MET A 380 1.30 -9.22 0.33
N GLY A 381 2.26 -8.56 0.99
CA GLY A 381 2.11 -8.08 2.37
C GLY A 381 1.39 -6.73 2.49
N GLY A 382 1.24 -6.00 1.39
CA GLY A 382 0.47 -4.75 1.32
C GLY A 382 -1.02 -4.99 1.09
N GLY A 383 -1.79 -3.92 1.00
CA GLY A 383 -3.21 -3.97 0.64
C GLY A 383 -3.54 -2.89 -0.36
N THR A 384 -4.55 -3.14 -1.19
CA THR A 384 -5.08 -2.23 -2.20
C THR A 384 -6.60 -2.10 -2.06
N TYR A 385 -7.23 -1.37 -2.95
CA TYR A 385 -8.70 -1.34 -3.04
C TYR A 385 -9.33 -2.71 -3.37
N ALA A 386 -8.56 -3.68 -3.90
CA ALA A 386 -9.09 -5.02 -4.17
C ALA A 386 -9.73 -5.65 -2.93
N SER A 387 -9.13 -5.45 -1.75
CA SER A 387 -9.62 -6.02 -0.49
C SER A 387 -10.98 -5.48 0.01
N TRP A 388 -11.52 -4.45 -0.63
CA TRP A 388 -12.85 -3.93 -0.33
C TRP A 388 -13.96 -4.62 -1.14
N PHE A 389 -13.59 -5.44 -2.13
CA PHE A 389 -14.52 -6.13 -3.04
C PHE A 389 -14.19 -7.63 -3.06
N LYS A 390 -15.19 -8.47 -2.87
CA LYS A 390 -15.00 -9.89 -2.60
C LYS A 390 -14.18 -10.66 -3.66
N ASP A 391 -14.43 -10.42 -4.94
CA ASP A 391 -13.85 -11.17 -6.05
C ASP A 391 -12.93 -10.30 -6.93
N MET A 392 -12.38 -9.23 -6.37
CA MET A 392 -11.47 -8.31 -7.05
C MET A 392 -10.02 -8.66 -6.74
N VAL A 393 -9.16 -8.53 -7.73
CA VAL A 393 -7.70 -8.76 -7.63
C VAL A 393 -6.94 -7.49 -7.98
N ALA A 394 -5.66 -7.42 -7.61
CA ALA A 394 -4.81 -6.37 -8.15
C ALA A 394 -4.04 -6.87 -9.38
N PHE A 395 -3.95 -6.00 -10.43
CA PHE A 395 -3.46 -6.36 -11.74
C PHE A 395 -2.64 -5.23 -12.37
N GLY A 396 -1.31 -5.33 -12.32
CA GLY A 396 -0.39 -4.29 -12.76
C GLY A 396 -0.43 -3.02 -11.89
N PRO A 397 0.12 -1.88 -12.34
CA PRO A 397 0.81 -1.67 -13.63
C PRO A 397 2.32 -2.00 -13.61
N LYS A 398 2.87 -2.46 -12.45
CA LYS A 398 4.31 -2.61 -12.25
C LYS A 398 4.81 -3.94 -12.84
N PHE A 399 5.77 -3.88 -13.76
CA PHE A 399 6.50 -5.06 -14.23
C PHE A 399 7.65 -5.37 -13.26
N LEU A 400 7.78 -6.63 -12.83
CA LEU A 400 8.80 -7.05 -11.84
C LEU A 400 10.25 -6.86 -12.33
N THR A 401 10.44 -6.82 -13.64
CA THR A 401 11.76 -6.65 -14.28
C THR A 401 12.27 -5.21 -14.26
N TYR A 402 11.43 -4.23 -13.88
CA TYR A 402 11.78 -2.81 -13.90
C TYR A 402 11.58 -2.13 -12.54
N LYS A 403 12.60 -1.39 -12.09
CA LYS A 403 12.53 -0.61 -10.84
C LYS A 403 11.89 0.76 -11.10
N THR A 404 10.64 0.91 -10.72
CA THR A 404 9.87 2.15 -10.91
C THR A 404 10.17 3.25 -9.90
N GLY A 405 10.80 2.93 -8.77
CA GLY A 405 11.02 3.89 -7.68
C GLY A 405 9.77 4.28 -6.91
N GLY A 406 8.68 3.52 -7.02
CA GLY A 406 7.43 3.80 -6.28
C GLY A 406 7.68 4.00 -4.79
N HIS A 407 7.04 5.00 -4.16
CA HIS A 407 7.23 5.51 -2.79
C HIS A 407 8.63 6.09 -2.49
N GLY A 408 9.60 6.01 -3.42
CA GLY A 408 10.94 6.59 -3.29
C GLY A 408 11.14 7.84 -4.16
N ALA A 409 12.36 8.38 -4.14
CA ALA A 409 12.78 9.40 -5.09
C ALA A 409 12.91 8.82 -6.51
N ASP A 410 12.81 9.69 -7.50
CA ASP A 410 12.89 9.33 -8.92
C ASP A 410 11.89 8.25 -9.35
N GLU A 411 10.67 8.31 -8.78
CA GLU A 411 9.55 7.51 -9.27
C GLU A 411 9.34 7.79 -10.76
N ARG A 412 9.17 6.71 -11.55
CA ARG A 412 9.20 6.82 -13.01
C ARG A 412 8.50 5.68 -13.70
N VAL A 413 8.09 5.94 -14.94
CA VAL A 413 7.49 4.95 -15.84
C VAL A 413 8.01 5.17 -17.27
N PRO A 414 8.56 4.14 -17.95
CA PRO A 414 8.88 4.21 -19.37
C PRO A 414 7.61 4.35 -20.21
N ILE A 415 7.64 5.16 -21.26
CA ILE A 415 6.50 5.32 -22.18
C ILE A 415 6.14 3.98 -22.83
N GLU A 416 7.12 3.13 -23.12
CA GLU A 416 6.89 1.76 -23.59
C GLU A 416 6.08 0.91 -22.58
N HIS A 417 6.31 1.08 -21.28
CA HIS A 417 5.51 0.39 -20.26
C HIS A 417 4.09 0.94 -20.19
N ILE A 418 3.88 2.25 -20.41
CA ILE A 418 2.54 2.82 -20.55
C ILE A 418 1.82 2.15 -21.72
N ARG A 419 2.45 2.09 -22.89
CA ARG A 419 1.93 1.45 -24.07
C ARG A 419 1.55 -0.02 -23.81
N LYS A 420 2.47 -0.80 -23.23
CA LYS A 420 2.26 -2.21 -22.93
C LYS A 420 1.15 -2.43 -21.89
N ASN A 421 1.07 -1.60 -20.87
CA ASN A 421 -0.04 -1.61 -19.91
C ASN A 421 -1.39 -1.34 -20.57
N MET A 422 -1.46 -0.35 -21.46
CA MET A 422 -2.69 -0.05 -22.20
C MET A 422 -3.14 -1.23 -23.07
N GLU A 423 -2.22 -1.95 -23.72
CA GLU A 423 -2.55 -3.17 -24.48
C GLU A 423 -3.10 -4.27 -23.57
N ILE A 424 -2.43 -4.53 -22.41
CA ILE A 424 -2.87 -5.53 -21.44
C ILE A 424 -4.26 -5.17 -20.88
N TYR A 425 -4.48 -3.91 -20.47
CA TYR A 425 -5.76 -3.48 -19.92
C TYR A 425 -6.88 -3.51 -20.96
N THR A 426 -6.60 -3.15 -22.22
CA THR A 426 -7.58 -3.23 -23.30
C THR A 426 -8.03 -4.68 -23.48
N LEU A 427 -7.10 -5.60 -23.62
CA LEU A 427 -7.42 -7.02 -23.78
C LEU A 427 -8.13 -7.61 -22.57
N ALA A 428 -7.67 -7.24 -21.35
CA ALA A 428 -8.29 -7.66 -20.11
C ALA A 428 -9.76 -7.24 -20.05
N LEU A 429 -10.07 -5.98 -20.36
CA LEU A 429 -11.44 -5.49 -20.34
C LEU A 429 -12.31 -6.15 -21.41
N ILE A 430 -11.78 -6.36 -22.62
CA ILE A 430 -12.51 -7.13 -23.65
C ILE A 430 -12.85 -8.53 -23.16
N LYS A 431 -11.88 -9.25 -22.57
CA LYS A 431 -12.11 -10.59 -22.02
C LYS A 431 -13.13 -10.62 -20.83
N LEU A 432 -13.20 -9.53 -20.04
CA LEU A 432 -14.20 -9.40 -18.99
C LEU A 432 -15.59 -9.07 -19.53
N LEU A 433 -15.68 -8.34 -20.64
CA LEU A 433 -16.96 -8.09 -21.33
C LEU A 433 -17.56 -9.36 -21.93
N GLU A 434 -16.73 -10.36 -22.24
CA GLU A 434 -17.14 -11.65 -22.80
C GLU A 434 -17.57 -12.68 -21.75
N LEU A 435 -17.33 -12.44 -20.47
CA LEU A 435 -17.83 -13.30 -19.38
C LEU A 435 -19.34 -13.15 -19.19
#